data_d3aaa20fec50955ad1fd7e275773f19d
#
_entry.id   d3aaa20fec50955ad1fd7e275773f19d
#
_cell.length_a   1.000
_cell.length_b   1.000
_cell.length_c   1.000
_cell.angle_alpha   90.00
_cell.angle_beta   90.00
_cell.angle_gamma   90.00
#
_symmetry.space_group_name_H-M   'P 1'
#
loop_
_entity.id
_entity.type
_entity.pdbx_description
1 polymer ?
#
loop_
_entity_poly.entity_id
_entity_poly.type
_entity_poly.pdbx_seq_one_letter_code
_entity_poly.pdbx_strand_id
1 'polypeptide(L)'
;MVGLAGGLTRSSAYPAREFWNEKKPSDWTADEIDLLLNKSPWAKDAAISYYGGQNGPLSSSLPGERRRSGNASSGTSPSAMSPAAWKAIIRWQSALPVREAMKAPPSPDIEKFYILNMVGDVPSVGATPDEDATQRAARFETLKQVTKLEHKGDEILLSRVEVAPKNDLSLAGTLFYFSRGLALRPEDKQAVFSTKLGPIDVKCKFTLRDMMYRGNLEL
;
A
#
# COMPACT_ATOMS: atom_id res chain seq x y z
N MET A 1 -9.57 17.23 55.65
CA MET A 1 -8.61 16.57 54.78
C MET A 1 -9.35 16.13 53.53
N VAL A 2 -9.16 16.84 52.44
CA VAL A 2 -9.79 16.55 51.14
C VAL A 2 -8.73 15.93 50.25
N GLY A 3 -8.90 14.63 49.94
CA GLY A 3 -8.00 13.91 49.07
C GLY A 3 -8.38 14.14 47.61
N LEU A 4 -7.51 14.83 46.86
CA LEU A 4 -7.59 14.93 45.38
C LEU A 4 -7.11 13.59 44.80
N ALA A 5 -8.03 12.81 44.23
CA ALA A 5 -7.72 11.71 43.38
C ALA A 5 -7.45 12.26 41.94
N GLY A 6 -6.16 12.38 41.60
CA GLY A 6 -5.73 12.72 40.26
C GLY A 6 -5.97 11.54 39.32
N GLY A 7 -7.01 11.64 38.49
CA GLY A 7 -7.28 10.72 37.43
C GLY A 7 -6.23 10.89 36.31
N LEU A 8 -5.31 9.96 36.18
CA LEU A 8 -4.44 9.81 35.02
C LEU A 8 -5.31 9.41 33.81
N THR A 9 -5.71 10.40 33.02
CA THR A 9 -6.24 10.14 31.69
C THR A 9 -5.11 9.56 30.83
N ARG A 10 -5.07 8.24 30.70
CA ARG A 10 -4.32 7.57 29.66
C ARG A 10 -4.87 8.05 28.33
N SER A 11 -4.13 8.92 27.67
CA SER A 11 -4.33 9.21 26.25
C SER A 11 -4.04 7.92 25.49
N SER A 12 -5.09 7.12 25.29
CA SER A 12 -5.07 5.97 24.40
C SER A 12 -5.11 6.53 22.99
N ALA A 13 -3.93 6.66 22.39
CA ALA A 13 -3.81 6.93 20.96
C ALA A 13 -4.12 5.63 20.18
N TYR A 14 -5.33 5.12 20.33
CA TYR A 14 -6.12 4.15 19.57
C TYR A 14 -7.35 3.80 20.44
N PRO A 15 -8.54 3.96 20.00
CA PRO A 15 -9.08 3.40 18.79
C PRO A 15 -9.88 4.44 17.98
N ALA A 16 -9.62 4.61 16.74
CA ALA A 16 -10.74 4.71 15.85
C ALA A 16 -11.48 3.38 16.08
N ARG A 17 -12.54 3.38 16.90
CA ARG A 17 -13.39 2.23 17.07
C ARG A 17 -13.66 1.67 15.71
N GLU A 18 -13.72 0.37 15.58
CA GLU A 18 -14.03 -0.34 14.34
C GLU A 18 -15.46 0.00 13.90
N PHE A 19 -15.68 1.29 13.58
CA PHE A 19 -16.99 1.83 13.19
C PHE A 19 -17.62 1.00 12.08
N TRP A 20 -16.79 0.37 11.25
CA TRP A 20 -17.23 -0.54 10.20
C TRP A 20 -17.94 -1.79 10.74
N ASN A 21 -17.66 -2.22 11.98
CA ASN A 21 -18.37 -3.31 12.64
C ASN A 21 -19.60 -2.82 13.43
N GLU A 22 -19.68 -1.54 13.79
CA GLU A 22 -20.74 -0.95 14.60
C GLU A 22 -21.83 -0.27 13.76
N LYS A 23 -21.46 0.36 12.63
CA LYS A 23 -22.36 1.17 11.80
C LYS A 23 -22.72 0.46 10.49
N LYS A 24 -23.87 0.85 9.92
CA LYS A 24 -24.19 0.48 8.54
C LYS A 24 -23.35 1.34 7.56
N PRO A 25 -22.99 0.83 6.38
CA PRO A 25 -22.23 1.59 5.39
C PRO A 25 -22.89 2.90 4.96
N SER A 26 -24.23 2.95 4.97
CA SER A 26 -25.00 4.17 4.69
C SER A 26 -24.79 5.29 5.71
N ASP A 27 -24.35 4.94 6.92
CA ASP A 27 -24.21 5.85 8.05
C ASP A 27 -22.76 6.28 8.27
N TRP A 28 -21.83 5.83 7.41
CA TRP A 28 -20.43 6.23 7.48
C TRP A 28 -20.26 7.67 7.02
N THR A 29 -19.54 8.44 7.81
CA THR A 29 -19.16 9.81 7.46
C THR A 29 -18.05 9.82 6.42
N ALA A 30 -17.83 10.98 5.78
CA ALA A 30 -16.72 11.15 4.84
C ALA A 30 -15.34 10.87 5.49
N ASP A 31 -15.14 11.31 6.74
CA ASP A 31 -13.89 11.07 7.48
C ASP A 31 -13.69 9.59 7.81
N GLU A 32 -14.77 8.86 8.14
CA GLU A 32 -14.73 7.42 8.37
C GLU A 32 -14.41 6.65 7.09
N ILE A 33 -15.00 7.06 5.97
CA ILE A 33 -14.68 6.51 4.64
C ILE A 33 -13.22 6.76 4.29
N ASP A 34 -12.72 7.97 4.47
CA ASP A 34 -11.30 8.31 4.23
C ASP A 34 -10.37 7.46 5.13
N LEU A 35 -10.70 7.33 6.41
CA LEU A 35 -9.95 6.50 7.34
C LEU A 35 -9.91 5.04 6.89
N LEU A 36 -11.06 4.48 6.47
CA LEU A 36 -11.16 3.11 5.99
C LEU A 36 -10.34 2.90 4.72
N LEU A 37 -10.38 3.85 3.80
CA LEU A 37 -9.69 3.75 2.51
C LEU A 37 -8.19 4.01 2.59
N ASN A 38 -7.67 4.64 3.66
CA ASN A 38 -6.28 5.06 3.73
C ASN A 38 -5.53 4.59 4.99
N LYS A 39 -6.23 4.29 6.11
CA LYS A 39 -5.61 3.98 7.41
C LYS A 39 -6.39 2.91 8.18
N SER A 40 -6.71 1.81 7.54
CA SER A 40 -7.46 0.70 8.13
C SER A 40 -6.68 -0.61 8.05
N PRO A 41 -7.20 -1.71 8.60
CA PRO A 41 -6.62 -3.04 8.36
C PRO A 41 -6.47 -3.39 6.88
N TRP A 42 -7.37 -2.90 6.02
CA TRP A 42 -7.39 -3.14 4.58
C TRP A 42 -6.60 -2.12 3.75
N ALA A 43 -6.12 -1.03 4.36
CA ALA A 43 -5.36 0.02 3.68
C ALA A 43 -4.15 0.42 4.52
N LYS A 44 -2.96 0.16 4.01
CA LYS A 44 -1.69 0.34 4.74
C LYS A 44 -0.70 1.12 3.92
N ASP A 45 0.06 2.00 4.58
CA ASP A 45 1.25 2.60 3.99
C ASP A 45 2.25 1.52 3.62
N ALA A 46 2.80 1.61 2.42
CA ALA A 46 3.85 0.72 1.96
C ALA A 46 5.22 1.20 2.44
N ALA A 47 6.07 0.26 2.82
CA ALA A 47 7.50 0.51 2.97
C ALA A 47 8.12 0.62 1.58
N ILE A 48 8.78 1.73 1.29
CA ILE A 48 9.43 2.00 0.01
C ILE A 48 10.94 2.06 0.24
N SER A 49 11.70 1.28 -0.57
CA SER A 49 13.16 1.25 -0.56
C SER A 49 13.68 1.54 -1.96
N TYR A 50 14.78 2.27 -2.05
CA TYR A 50 15.42 2.65 -3.32
C TYR A 50 16.78 1.97 -3.49
N TYR A 51 16.99 1.29 -4.61
CA TYR A 51 18.22 0.57 -4.93
C TYR A 51 19.02 1.18 -6.10
N GLY A 52 18.60 2.32 -6.63
CA GLY A 52 19.23 2.98 -7.76
C GLY A 52 20.10 4.15 -7.37
N GLY A 53 21.38 3.93 -7.20
CA GLY A 53 22.40 4.95 -6.99
C GLY A 53 23.65 4.36 -6.34
N GLN A 54 24.82 4.75 -6.79
CA GLN A 54 26.14 4.33 -6.24
C GLN A 54 26.40 4.83 -4.82
N ASN A 55 25.41 4.83 -3.94
CA ASN A 55 25.59 5.04 -2.52
C ASN A 55 24.66 4.06 -1.81
N GLY A 56 25.23 2.97 -1.37
CA GLY A 56 24.61 2.05 -0.44
C GLY A 56 24.07 2.77 0.81
N PRO A 57 23.37 2.06 1.73
CA PRO A 57 22.77 2.68 2.89
C PRO A 57 23.78 3.59 3.55
N LEU A 58 23.38 4.84 3.83
CA LEU A 58 24.21 5.79 4.56
C LEU A 58 24.60 5.14 5.89
N SER A 59 25.74 4.47 5.86
CA SER A 59 26.46 4.05 7.04
C SER A 59 26.72 5.31 7.83
N SER A 60 26.22 5.36 9.04
CA SER A 60 26.53 6.38 10.02
C SER A 60 28.04 6.66 10.00
N SER A 61 28.41 7.79 9.43
CA SER A 61 29.80 8.27 9.41
C SER A 61 30.20 8.56 10.83
N LEU A 62 31.21 7.82 11.29
CA LEU A 62 32.03 8.17 12.46
C LEU A 62 32.66 9.54 12.25
N PRO A 63 32.77 10.39 13.29
CA PRO A 63 33.38 11.71 13.18
C PRO A 63 34.89 11.63 13.08
N GLY A 64 35.45 12.10 11.99
CA GLY A 64 36.88 12.36 11.91
C GLY A 64 37.54 12.01 10.60
N GLU A 65 37.29 12.78 9.54
CA GLU A 65 38.32 13.00 8.51
C GLU A 65 38.01 14.27 7.69
N ARG A 66 38.85 15.25 7.90
CA ARG A 66 38.90 16.45 7.07
C ARG A 66 39.45 16.07 5.70
N ARG A 67 38.68 16.22 4.63
CA ARG A 67 39.22 16.26 3.28
C ARG A 67 38.95 17.58 2.60
N ARG A 68 40.04 18.06 1.99
CA ARG A 68 40.27 19.34 1.34
C ARG A 68 39.27 19.60 0.17
N SER A 69 38.93 20.87 0.09
CA SER A 69 38.35 21.57 -1.04
C SER A 69 38.99 21.20 -2.38
N GLY A 70 38.18 20.73 -3.30
CA GLY A 70 38.47 20.66 -4.74
C GLY A 70 37.29 21.29 -5.49
N ASN A 71 37.55 22.39 -6.16
CA ASN A 71 36.66 23.14 -7.03
C ASN A 71 36.15 22.24 -8.15
N ALA A 72 34.86 22.04 -8.31
CA ALA A 72 34.25 21.37 -9.46
C ALA A 72 32.97 22.09 -9.89
N SER A 73 33.01 22.58 -11.10
CA SER A 73 32.05 23.17 -11.98
C SER A 73 30.58 22.77 -11.79
N SER A 74 29.74 23.81 -11.84
CA SER A 74 28.30 23.80 -11.93
C SER A 74 27.78 23.02 -13.17
N GLY A 75 27.51 21.74 -13.00
CA GLY A 75 26.64 20.97 -13.86
C GLY A 75 25.31 20.83 -13.16
N THR A 76 24.24 21.35 -13.73
CA THR A 76 22.86 21.19 -13.27
C THR A 76 22.48 19.70 -13.41
N SER A 77 22.76 18.93 -12.39
CA SER A 77 22.22 17.56 -12.31
C SER A 77 20.72 17.63 -12.15
N PRO A 78 19.93 16.86 -12.90
CA PRO A 78 18.50 16.76 -12.64
C PRO A 78 18.32 16.32 -11.19
N SER A 79 17.51 17.06 -10.44
CA SER A 79 17.19 16.80 -9.05
C SER A 79 16.81 15.34 -8.88
N ALA A 80 17.70 14.54 -8.34
CA ALA A 80 17.39 13.20 -7.89
C ALA A 80 16.30 13.35 -6.81
N MET A 81 15.06 13.01 -7.14
CA MET A 81 13.98 13.00 -6.17
C MET A 81 14.40 12.12 -5.00
N SER A 82 14.44 12.72 -3.81
CA SER A 82 14.78 12.00 -2.60
C SER A 82 13.81 10.83 -2.41
N PRO A 83 14.29 9.62 -2.08
CA PRO A 83 13.42 8.46 -1.81
C PRO A 83 12.35 8.72 -0.74
N ALA A 84 12.58 9.69 0.13
CA ALA A 84 11.64 10.12 1.17
C ALA A 84 10.38 10.83 0.63
N ALA A 85 10.33 11.16 -0.68
CA ALA A 85 9.19 11.86 -1.28
C ALA A 85 8.09 10.89 -1.77
N TRP A 86 8.38 9.61 -1.93
CA TRP A 86 7.42 8.67 -2.48
C TRP A 86 6.57 8.02 -1.40
N LYS A 87 5.26 8.06 -1.61
CA LYS A 87 4.28 7.45 -0.71
C LYS A 87 3.34 6.58 -1.53
N ALA A 88 3.08 5.38 -1.04
CA ALA A 88 2.09 4.49 -1.59
C ALA A 88 1.24 3.88 -0.49
N ILE A 89 -0.04 3.73 -0.75
CA ILE A 89 -0.98 2.97 0.06
C ILE A 89 -1.33 1.73 -0.74
N ILE A 90 -1.22 0.57 -0.10
CA ILE A 90 -1.72 -0.68 -0.65
C ILE A 90 -3.08 -0.94 0.01
N ARG A 91 -4.12 -1.03 -0.82
CA ARG A 91 -5.49 -1.23 -0.37
C ARG A 91 -6.00 -2.58 -0.85
N TRP A 92 -6.61 -3.33 0.04
CA TRP A 92 -7.29 -4.59 -0.29
C TRP A 92 -8.65 -4.29 -0.93
N GLN A 93 -8.64 -4.08 -2.24
CA GLN A 93 -9.77 -3.55 -3.02
C GLN A 93 -10.96 -4.53 -3.08
N SER A 94 -10.70 -5.85 -3.02
CA SER A 94 -11.75 -6.88 -3.03
C SER A 94 -12.51 -7.00 -1.72
N ALA A 95 -11.96 -6.49 -0.60
CA ALA A 95 -12.60 -6.59 0.70
C ALA A 95 -13.95 -5.86 0.75
N LEU A 96 -14.96 -6.50 1.32
CA LEU A 96 -16.32 -5.98 1.37
C LEU A 96 -16.41 -4.56 1.97
N PRO A 97 -15.78 -4.24 3.12
CA PRO A 97 -15.87 -2.89 3.69
C PRO A 97 -15.26 -1.82 2.77
N VAL A 98 -14.18 -2.13 2.05
CA VAL A 98 -13.59 -1.21 1.07
C VAL A 98 -14.54 -0.97 -0.11
N ARG A 99 -15.18 -2.02 -0.61
CA ARG A 99 -16.15 -1.92 -1.70
C ARG A 99 -17.40 -1.13 -1.30
N GLU A 100 -17.91 -1.35 -0.09
CA GLU A 100 -19.04 -0.59 0.46
C GLU A 100 -18.67 0.90 0.62
N ALA A 101 -17.49 1.22 1.13
CA ALA A 101 -17.00 2.60 1.23
C ALA A 101 -16.87 3.28 -0.13
N MET A 102 -16.41 2.56 -1.14
CA MET A 102 -16.28 3.07 -2.51
C MET A 102 -17.57 3.02 -3.32
N LYS A 103 -18.64 2.46 -2.78
CA LYS A 103 -19.91 2.20 -3.51
C LYS A 103 -19.65 1.44 -4.81
N ALA A 104 -18.69 0.51 -4.78
CA ALA A 104 -18.26 -0.24 -5.95
C ALA A 104 -19.34 -1.23 -6.38
N PRO A 105 -19.63 -1.35 -7.69
CA PRO A 105 -20.58 -2.33 -8.17
C PRO A 105 -20.09 -3.76 -7.90
N PRO A 106 -20.98 -4.74 -7.84
CA PRO A 106 -20.62 -6.15 -7.81
C PRO A 106 -19.73 -6.50 -9.02
N SER A 107 -18.71 -7.31 -8.78
CA SER A 107 -17.82 -7.79 -9.84
C SER A 107 -17.59 -9.28 -9.68
N PRO A 108 -17.65 -10.10 -10.74
CA PRO A 108 -17.38 -11.54 -10.69
C PRO A 108 -15.91 -11.85 -10.37
N ASP A 109 -15.01 -10.87 -10.52
CA ASP A 109 -13.61 -11.02 -10.23
C ASP A 109 -13.33 -11.17 -8.73
N ILE A 110 -14.19 -10.66 -7.87
CA ILE A 110 -14.02 -10.70 -6.41
C ILE A 110 -14.05 -12.14 -5.87
N GLU A 111 -14.83 -13.00 -6.49
CA GLU A 111 -14.92 -14.41 -6.13
C GLU A 111 -13.66 -15.20 -6.54
N LYS A 112 -12.98 -14.75 -7.60
CA LYS A 112 -11.85 -15.43 -8.22
C LYS A 112 -10.50 -14.91 -7.77
N PHE A 113 -10.44 -13.62 -7.36
CA PHE A 113 -9.19 -12.93 -7.09
C PHE A 113 -9.21 -12.16 -5.77
N TYR A 114 -8.07 -12.15 -5.09
CA TYR A 114 -7.71 -11.09 -4.17
C TYR A 114 -7.24 -9.90 -5.01
N ILE A 115 -7.87 -8.75 -4.85
CA ILE A 115 -7.56 -7.56 -5.64
C ILE A 115 -6.92 -6.53 -4.71
N LEU A 116 -5.66 -6.18 -4.98
CA LEU A 116 -4.96 -5.12 -4.26
C LEU A 116 -4.82 -3.90 -5.18
N ASN A 117 -5.04 -2.72 -4.65
CA ASN A 117 -4.84 -1.46 -5.34
C ASN A 117 -3.67 -0.70 -4.71
N MET A 118 -2.67 -0.36 -5.51
CA MET A 118 -1.57 0.52 -5.10
C MET A 118 -1.88 1.93 -5.58
N VAL A 119 -2.05 2.86 -4.65
CA VAL A 119 -2.34 4.29 -4.90
C VAL A 119 -1.26 5.15 -4.28
N GLY A 120 -0.89 6.24 -4.92
CA GLY A 120 0.04 7.23 -4.37
C GLY A 120 1.04 7.76 -5.37
N ASP A 121 1.98 8.58 -4.87
CA ASP A 121 3.07 9.15 -5.65
C ASP A 121 4.23 8.15 -5.71
N VAL A 122 4.08 7.14 -6.55
CA VAL A 122 5.18 6.23 -6.92
C VAL A 122 5.50 6.43 -8.39
N PRO A 123 6.74 6.19 -8.84
CA PRO A 123 7.07 6.25 -10.25
C PRO A 123 6.08 5.40 -11.02
N SER A 124 5.48 6.00 -12.01
CA SER A 124 4.27 5.49 -12.62
C SER A 124 4.44 4.04 -13.09
N VAL A 125 3.64 3.18 -12.47
CA VAL A 125 3.15 1.99 -13.16
C VAL A 125 2.20 2.46 -14.29
N GLY A 126 1.86 3.75 -14.29
CA GLY A 126 1.03 4.42 -15.26
C GLY A 126 1.68 4.49 -16.63
N ALA A 127 0.87 4.44 -17.68
CA ALA A 127 1.28 4.64 -19.04
C ALA A 127 2.02 5.99 -19.18
N THR A 128 3.14 6.00 -19.88
CA THR A 128 3.63 7.26 -20.44
C THR A 128 2.60 7.74 -21.48
N PRO A 129 2.41 9.04 -21.66
CA PRO A 129 1.42 9.56 -22.61
C PRO A 129 1.51 8.96 -24.01
N ASP A 130 2.71 8.54 -24.42
CA ASP A 130 3.03 8.01 -25.75
C ASP A 130 3.12 6.47 -25.79
N GLU A 131 2.80 5.78 -24.70
CA GLU A 131 2.90 4.32 -24.62
C GLU A 131 1.78 3.63 -25.40
N ASP A 132 2.15 2.84 -26.39
CA ASP A 132 1.21 2.02 -27.15
C ASP A 132 0.71 0.79 -26.34
N ALA A 133 -0.27 0.08 -26.91
CA ALA A 133 -0.88 -1.09 -26.25
C ALA A 133 0.14 -2.23 -26.05
N THR A 134 1.12 -2.39 -26.97
CA THR A 134 2.13 -3.44 -26.90
C THR A 134 3.13 -3.16 -25.79
N GLN A 135 3.61 -1.93 -25.69
CA GLN A 135 4.51 -1.49 -24.62
C GLN A 135 3.86 -1.62 -23.25
N ARG A 136 2.57 -1.25 -23.15
CA ARG A 136 1.78 -1.41 -21.92
C ARG A 136 1.65 -2.88 -21.52
N ALA A 137 1.35 -3.76 -22.46
CA ALA A 137 1.27 -5.18 -22.21
C ALA A 137 2.61 -5.77 -21.74
N ALA A 138 3.72 -5.43 -22.40
CA ALA A 138 5.06 -5.87 -22.02
C ALA A 138 5.44 -5.39 -20.61
N ARG A 139 5.09 -4.16 -20.25
CA ARG A 139 5.31 -3.62 -18.91
C ARG A 139 4.49 -4.38 -17.85
N PHE A 140 3.23 -4.69 -18.12
CA PHE A 140 2.41 -5.47 -17.20
C PHE A 140 2.93 -6.91 -17.03
N GLU A 141 3.44 -7.53 -18.08
CA GLU A 141 4.11 -8.83 -17.95
C GLU A 141 5.38 -8.75 -17.08
N THR A 142 6.17 -7.70 -17.23
CA THR A 142 7.32 -7.46 -16.35
C THR A 142 6.90 -7.28 -14.90
N LEU A 143 5.82 -6.54 -14.64
CA LEU A 143 5.29 -6.37 -13.30
C LEU A 143 4.82 -7.68 -12.68
N LYS A 144 4.22 -8.58 -13.46
CA LYS A 144 3.81 -9.89 -12.96
C LYS A 144 4.99 -10.71 -12.44
N GLN A 145 6.16 -10.61 -13.08
CA GLN A 145 7.35 -11.35 -12.66
C GLN A 145 7.96 -10.86 -11.35
N VAL A 146 7.76 -9.59 -11.02
CA VAL A 146 8.37 -8.94 -9.84
C VAL A 146 7.38 -8.63 -8.73
N THR A 147 6.10 -8.97 -8.93
CA THR A 147 5.04 -8.71 -7.96
C THR A 147 4.57 -9.98 -7.30
N LYS A 148 4.54 -9.99 -5.97
CA LYS A 148 4.19 -11.16 -5.16
C LYS A 148 3.21 -10.82 -4.07
N LEU A 149 2.33 -11.76 -3.78
CA LEU A 149 1.55 -11.83 -2.56
C LEU A 149 1.92 -13.13 -1.85
N GLU A 150 2.57 -13.03 -0.72
CA GLU A 150 3.11 -14.18 0.02
C GLU A 150 2.36 -14.39 1.34
N HIS A 151 2.17 -15.65 1.70
CA HIS A 151 1.57 -16.09 2.93
C HIS A 151 2.27 -17.35 3.42
N LYS A 152 2.81 -17.37 4.64
CA LYS A 152 3.57 -18.49 5.24
C LYS A 152 4.71 -19.06 4.37
N GLY A 153 5.24 -18.28 3.44
CA GLY A 153 6.26 -18.70 2.50
C GLY A 153 5.70 -19.22 1.16
N ASP A 154 4.40 -19.41 1.05
CA ASP A 154 3.74 -19.74 -0.21
C ASP A 154 3.42 -18.47 -0.99
N GLU A 155 3.62 -18.52 -2.31
CA GLU A 155 3.31 -17.41 -3.22
C GLU A 155 1.92 -17.60 -3.83
N ILE A 156 1.09 -16.56 -3.73
CA ILE A 156 -0.21 -16.51 -4.40
C ILE A 156 0.00 -15.92 -5.79
N LEU A 157 -0.42 -16.67 -6.81
CA LEU A 157 -0.16 -16.33 -8.20
C LEU A 157 -0.83 -15.04 -8.64
N LEU A 158 -0.05 -14.10 -9.17
CA LEU A 158 -0.53 -12.90 -9.83
C LEU A 158 -1.02 -13.25 -11.24
N SER A 159 -2.29 -13.02 -11.49
CA SER A 159 -2.94 -13.37 -12.77
C SER A 159 -2.95 -12.20 -13.73
N ARG A 160 -3.18 -10.97 -13.23
CA ARG A 160 -3.44 -9.80 -14.07
C ARG A 160 -3.08 -8.51 -13.34
N VAL A 161 -2.65 -7.51 -14.12
CA VAL A 161 -2.41 -6.13 -13.64
C VAL A 161 -3.20 -5.17 -14.51
N GLU A 162 -3.87 -4.19 -13.89
CA GLU A 162 -4.66 -3.18 -14.57
C GLU A 162 -4.43 -1.79 -13.96
N VAL A 163 -4.72 -0.75 -14.72
CA VAL A 163 -4.73 0.62 -14.21
C VAL A 163 -6.13 0.94 -13.70
N ALA A 164 -6.23 1.32 -12.42
CA ALA A 164 -7.45 1.85 -11.87
C ALA A 164 -7.60 3.31 -12.27
N PRO A 165 -8.73 3.72 -12.89
CA PRO A 165 -8.97 5.12 -13.17
C PRO A 165 -9.13 5.91 -11.86
N LYS A 166 -8.75 7.20 -11.91
CA LYS A 166 -9.08 8.14 -10.84
C LYS A 166 -10.59 8.30 -10.75
N ASN A 167 -11.11 8.31 -9.54
CA ASN A 167 -12.49 8.65 -9.24
C ASN A 167 -12.55 9.60 -8.02
N ASP A 168 -13.76 10.04 -7.62
CA ASP A 168 -13.96 11.01 -6.54
C ASP A 168 -13.44 10.52 -5.17
N LEU A 169 -13.34 9.21 -4.99
CA LEU A 169 -12.92 8.59 -3.72
C LEU A 169 -11.51 7.98 -3.76
N SER A 170 -10.88 7.92 -4.93
CA SER A 170 -9.56 7.30 -5.07
C SER A 170 -8.75 7.94 -6.18
N LEU A 171 -7.46 8.14 -5.92
CA LEU A 171 -6.48 8.47 -6.93
C LEU A 171 -6.37 7.32 -7.95
N ALA A 172 -5.87 7.64 -9.15
CA ALA A 172 -5.47 6.61 -10.09
C ALA A 172 -4.47 5.66 -9.43
N GLY A 173 -4.60 4.38 -9.69
CA GLY A 173 -3.78 3.35 -9.04
C GLY A 173 -3.49 2.18 -9.96
N THR A 174 -2.83 1.18 -9.41
CA THR A 174 -2.57 -0.09 -10.09
C THR A 174 -3.26 -1.21 -9.36
N LEU A 175 -4.10 -1.94 -10.07
CA LEU A 175 -4.82 -3.11 -9.57
C LEU A 175 -4.01 -4.37 -9.87
N PHE A 176 -3.77 -5.16 -8.83
CA PHE A 176 -3.10 -6.45 -8.90
C PHE A 176 -4.11 -7.54 -8.52
N TYR A 177 -4.32 -8.51 -9.43
CA TYR A 177 -5.29 -9.59 -9.28
C TYR A 177 -4.56 -10.89 -8.96
N PHE A 178 -4.66 -11.36 -7.73
CA PHE A 178 -4.07 -12.60 -7.26
C PHE A 178 -5.10 -13.71 -7.17
N SER A 179 -4.78 -14.89 -7.70
CA SER A 179 -5.70 -16.03 -7.70
C SER A 179 -6.09 -16.47 -6.29
N ARG A 180 -7.39 -16.71 -6.04
CA ARG A 180 -7.89 -17.29 -4.78
C ARG A 180 -7.67 -18.81 -4.68
N GLY A 181 -6.79 -19.39 -5.49
CA GLY A 181 -6.45 -20.82 -5.40
C GLY A 181 -5.87 -21.23 -4.05
N LEU A 182 -5.22 -20.31 -3.35
CA LEU A 182 -4.79 -20.46 -1.96
C LEU A 182 -5.68 -19.62 -1.05
N ALA A 183 -6.42 -20.27 -0.15
CA ALA A 183 -7.32 -19.59 0.77
C ALA A 183 -6.55 -19.01 1.96
N LEU A 184 -6.61 -17.71 2.13
CA LEU A 184 -6.10 -17.02 3.31
C LEU A 184 -7.09 -17.14 4.48
N ARG A 185 -6.57 -17.35 5.70
CA ARG A 185 -7.36 -17.56 6.92
C ARG A 185 -6.89 -16.63 8.03
N PRO A 186 -7.73 -16.32 9.02
CA PRO A 186 -7.33 -15.46 10.16
C PRO A 186 -6.11 -16.01 10.93
N GLU A 187 -5.96 -17.34 10.98
CA GLU A 187 -4.84 -18.03 11.66
C GLU A 187 -3.50 -17.88 10.94
N ASP A 188 -3.52 -17.44 9.71
CA ASP A 188 -2.32 -17.31 8.86
C ASP A 188 -1.44 -16.11 9.22
N LYS A 189 -1.79 -15.39 10.26
CA LYS A 189 -1.10 -14.22 10.81
C LYS A 189 -1.02 -13.04 9.84
N GLN A 190 -0.33 -13.20 8.70
CA GLN A 190 -0.08 -12.09 7.78
C GLN A 190 -0.05 -12.54 6.31
N ALA A 191 -0.43 -11.61 5.43
CA ALA A 191 -0.14 -11.62 4.01
C ALA A 191 0.83 -10.47 3.68
N VAL A 192 1.78 -10.71 2.79
CA VAL A 192 2.82 -9.73 2.42
C VAL A 192 2.77 -9.48 0.93
N PHE A 193 2.41 -8.27 0.57
CA PHE A 193 2.52 -7.78 -0.81
C PHE A 193 3.90 -7.18 -1.04
N SER A 194 4.50 -7.47 -2.20
CA SER A 194 5.73 -6.83 -2.65
C SER A 194 5.74 -6.68 -4.17
N THR A 195 6.33 -5.58 -4.65
CA THR A 195 6.54 -5.32 -6.09
C THR A 195 7.77 -4.45 -6.31
N LYS A 196 8.31 -4.48 -7.53
CA LYS A 196 9.43 -3.62 -7.95
C LYS A 196 9.00 -2.69 -9.06
N LEU A 197 9.31 -1.41 -8.90
CA LEU A 197 9.02 -0.35 -9.86
C LEU A 197 10.33 0.31 -10.28
N GLY A 198 11.00 -0.27 -11.28
CA GLY A 198 12.36 0.13 -11.62
C GLY A 198 13.31 -0.03 -10.42
N PRO A 199 13.94 1.05 -9.93
CA PRO A 199 14.88 0.99 -8.81
C PRO A 199 14.21 0.99 -7.43
N ILE A 200 12.88 0.85 -7.37
CA ILE A 200 12.12 0.96 -6.12
C ILE A 200 11.51 -0.37 -5.77
N ASP A 201 11.73 -0.81 -4.52
CA ASP A 201 10.97 -1.88 -3.91
C ASP A 201 9.84 -1.30 -3.06
N VAL A 202 8.65 -1.84 -3.26
CA VAL A 202 7.45 -1.51 -2.49
C VAL A 202 7.02 -2.76 -1.73
N LYS A 203 6.85 -2.66 -0.42
CA LYS A 203 6.43 -3.79 0.42
C LYS A 203 5.35 -3.37 1.41
N CYS A 204 4.33 -4.20 1.57
CA CYS A 204 3.26 -3.96 2.52
C CYS A 204 2.87 -5.25 3.24
N LYS A 205 2.58 -5.16 4.55
CA LYS A 205 2.18 -6.30 5.38
C LYS A 205 0.76 -6.08 5.91
N PHE A 206 -0.07 -7.08 5.75
CA PHE A 206 -1.42 -7.13 6.27
C PHE A 206 -1.53 -8.18 7.38
N THR A 207 -2.04 -7.78 8.54
CA THR A 207 -2.33 -8.71 9.65
C THR A 207 -3.75 -9.24 9.45
N LEU A 208 -3.88 -10.51 9.06
CA LEU A 208 -5.18 -11.06 8.64
C LEU A 208 -6.23 -11.06 9.75
N ARG A 209 -5.82 -11.30 11.01
CA ARG A 209 -6.74 -11.26 12.16
C ARG A 209 -7.37 -9.88 12.41
N ASP A 210 -6.74 -8.79 11.91
CA ASP A 210 -7.26 -7.43 12.06
C ASP A 210 -8.26 -7.09 10.94
N MET A 211 -8.29 -7.90 9.86
CA MET A 211 -9.14 -7.67 8.67
C MET A 211 -10.51 -8.34 8.81
N MET A 212 -11.06 -8.30 10.03
CA MET A 212 -12.38 -8.84 10.32
C MET A 212 -13.47 -7.80 10.11
N TYR A 213 -14.48 -8.15 9.35
CA TYR A 213 -15.65 -7.34 9.10
C TYR A 213 -16.91 -8.14 9.44
N ARG A 214 -17.68 -7.68 10.42
CA ARG A 214 -18.90 -8.37 10.92
C ARG A 214 -18.68 -9.86 11.21
N GLY A 215 -17.52 -10.17 11.81
CA GLY A 215 -17.16 -11.52 12.22
C GLY A 215 -16.53 -12.40 11.13
N ASN A 216 -16.39 -11.91 9.90
CA ASN A 216 -15.76 -12.63 8.80
C ASN A 216 -14.44 -12.00 8.38
N LEU A 217 -13.48 -12.82 7.96
CA LEU A 217 -12.27 -12.32 7.30
C LEU A 217 -12.66 -11.84 5.90
N GLU A 218 -12.45 -10.54 5.63
CA GLU A 218 -12.78 -9.92 4.36
C GLU A 218 -11.51 -9.50 3.61
N LEU A 219 -11.36 -10.07 2.38
CA LEU A 219 -10.15 -9.93 1.56
C LEU A 219 -10.49 -9.70 0.08
#